data_eda6d46b50848605608f9cfa2f8bb5c9
#
_entry.id   eda6d46b50848605608f9cfa2f8bb5c9
#
_cell.length_a   1.000
_cell.length_b   1.000
_cell.length_c   1.000
_cell.angle_alpha   90.00
_cell.angle_beta   90.00
_cell.angle_gamma   90.00
#
_symmetry.space_group_name_H-M   'P 1'
#
loop_
_entity.id
_entity.type
_entity.pdbx_description
1 polymer ?
#
loop_
_entity_poly.entity_id
_entity_poly.type
_entity_poly.pdbx_seq_one_letter_code
_entity_poly.pdbx_strand_id
1 'polypeptide(L)'
;MEFTHFINNIANLKKEKLLATVAHIKMAPLERITYFNDKLYAENEPKNAAVLMLVYPKNEVAHLALIVRNTYPGVHSSQIGFPGGKEEIEDGTLEFTALRETEEEVGVQMRKVTIIRQFTEIYIPPSNFLVTPFFGFSDENLQFTPNPSEVKRVIELPIHQLLNDEIIVQTKMTTSYATDIDVPAFQVENFLIWGATAMMLSELKELFKNALK
;
A
#
# COMPACT_ATOMS: atom_id res chain seq x y z
N MET A 1 -11.78 12.95 -6.09
CA MET A 1 -10.82 13.95 -6.66
C MET A 1 -10.71 13.69 -8.14
N GLU A 2 -10.88 14.72 -8.97
CA GLU A 2 -10.68 14.62 -10.42
C GLU A 2 -9.23 14.22 -10.73
N PHE A 3 -9.03 13.37 -11.74
CA PHE A 3 -7.68 12.91 -12.10
C PHE A 3 -6.80 14.05 -12.64
N THR A 4 -7.39 15.01 -13.35
CA THR A 4 -6.68 16.21 -13.80
C THR A 4 -6.12 17.04 -12.63
N HIS A 5 -6.89 17.13 -11.51
CA HIS A 5 -6.39 17.79 -10.31
C HIS A 5 -5.20 17.04 -9.71
N PHE A 6 -5.23 15.70 -9.70
CA PHE A 6 -4.09 14.88 -9.26
C PHE A 6 -2.86 15.15 -10.14
N ILE A 7 -2.98 15.09 -11.48
CA ILE A 7 -1.89 15.33 -12.42
C ILE A 7 -1.25 16.71 -12.21
N ASN A 8 -2.07 17.76 -12.06
CA ASN A 8 -1.58 19.13 -11.86
C ASN A 8 -0.80 19.31 -10.56
N ASN A 9 -0.97 18.40 -9.60
CA ASN A 9 -0.31 18.47 -8.28
C ASN A 9 0.83 17.45 -8.11
N ILE A 10 1.22 16.68 -9.12
CA ILE A 10 2.32 15.69 -9.03
C ILE A 10 3.61 16.34 -8.54
N ALA A 11 3.93 17.55 -8.97
CA ALA A 11 5.14 18.24 -8.54
C ALA A 11 5.13 18.55 -7.02
N ASN A 12 3.95 18.88 -6.47
CA ASN A 12 3.77 19.09 -5.03
C ASN A 12 3.87 17.77 -4.27
N LEU A 13 3.18 16.72 -4.74
CA LEU A 13 3.23 15.38 -4.18
C LEU A 13 4.67 14.81 -4.15
N LYS A 14 5.46 15.10 -5.19
CA LYS A 14 6.86 14.67 -5.26
C LYS A 14 7.75 15.37 -4.24
N LYS A 15 7.50 16.66 -3.93
CA LYS A 15 8.32 17.51 -3.06
C LYS A 15 7.89 17.49 -1.60
N GLU A 16 6.62 17.18 -1.32
CA GLU A 16 6.06 17.20 0.03
C GLU A 16 6.81 16.21 0.93
N LYS A 17 7.01 16.61 2.19
CA LYS A 17 7.71 15.78 3.17
C LYS A 17 6.85 14.59 3.58
N LEU A 18 7.41 13.38 3.53
CA LEU A 18 6.77 12.20 4.12
C LEU A 18 6.79 12.28 5.65
N LEU A 19 5.67 11.87 6.26
CA LEU A 19 5.56 11.87 7.72
C LEU A 19 6.10 10.59 8.36
N ALA A 20 6.44 9.58 7.56
CA ALA A 20 7.05 8.34 8.00
C ALA A 20 6.30 7.71 9.20
N THR A 21 7.05 7.34 10.23
CA THR A 21 6.52 6.73 11.46
C THR A 21 5.35 7.52 12.08
N VAL A 22 5.34 8.85 11.98
CA VAL A 22 4.23 9.68 12.52
C VAL A 22 2.91 9.37 11.83
N ALA A 23 2.93 9.10 10.52
CA ALA A 23 1.74 8.66 9.79
C ALA A 23 1.41 7.18 10.08
N HIS A 24 2.43 6.33 10.15
CA HIS A 24 2.26 4.89 10.37
C HIS A 24 1.61 4.58 11.73
N ILE A 25 2.02 5.27 12.81
CA ILE A 25 1.48 5.07 14.16
C ILE A 25 -0.03 5.29 14.22
N LYS A 26 -0.61 6.17 13.39
CA LYS A 26 -2.06 6.41 13.34
C LYS A 26 -2.87 5.16 13.00
N MET A 27 -2.25 4.23 12.27
CA MET A 27 -2.90 3.00 11.80
C MET A 27 -2.18 1.73 12.27
N ALA A 28 -1.37 1.84 13.32
CA ALA A 28 -0.69 0.71 13.95
C ALA A 28 -1.41 0.31 15.25
N PRO A 29 -1.61 -0.99 15.52
CA PRO A 29 -1.98 -1.46 16.86
C PRO A 29 -0.92 -1.05 17.88
N LEU A 30 -1.33 -0.83 19.13
CA LEU A 30 -0.42 -0.40 20.20
C LEU A 30 0.76 -1.37 20.38
N GLU A 31 0.50 -2.66 20.27
CA GLU A 31 1.49 -3.74 20.38
C GLU A 31 2.57 -3.65 19.30
N ARG A 32 2.25 -3.03 18.16
CA ARG A 32 3.19 -2.86 17.06
C ARG A 32 4.09 -1.64 17.21
N ILE A 33 3.71 -0.64 18.00
CA ILE A 33 4.46 0.61 18.13
C ILE A 33 5.89 0.35 18.62
N THR A 34 6.11 -0.66 19.45
CA THR A 34 7.42 -1.06 19.93
C THR A 34 8.38 -1.53 18.82
N TYR A 35 7.84 -1.99 17.69
CA TYR A 35 8.62 -2.47 16.53
C TYR A 35 9.04 -1.37 15.54
N PHE A 36 8.67 -0.12 15.80
CA PHE A 36 9.16 1.02 14.99
C PHE A 36 10.61 1.43 15.35
N ASN A 37 11.28 0.69 16.21
CA ASN A 37 12.69 0.92 16.52
C ASN A 37 13.55 0.22 15.47
N ASP A 38 14.27 0.99 14.66
CA ASP A 38 15.12 0.54 13.54
C ASP A 38 16.14 -0.54 13.89
N LYS A 39 16.50 -0.68 15.18
CA LYS A 39 17.46 -1.68 15.63
C LYS A 39 16.89 -3.10 15.68
N LEU A 40 15.57 -3.26 15.83
CA LEU A 40 14.96 -4.56 16.04
C LEU A 40 14.88 -5.41 14.76
N TYR A 41 14.81 -4.80 13.56
CA TYR A 41 14.77 -5.58 12.32
C TYR A 41 16.15 -5.82 11.71
N ALA A 42 17.15 -4.99 12.03
CA ALA A 42 18.52 -5.20 11.55
C ALA A 42 19.13 -6.54 12.00
N GLU A 43 18.72 -7.03 13.17
CA GLU A 43 19.18 -8.32 13.73
C GLU A 43 18.48 -9.54 13.07
N ASN A 44 17.37 -9.33 12.36
CA ASN A 44 16.55 -10.41 11.78
C ASN A 44 16.85 -10.69 10.30
N GLU A 45 17.77 -9.97 9.66
CA GLU A 45 18.09 -10.09 8.23
C GLU A 45 16.81 -10.19 7.37
N PRO A 46 15.97 -9.16 7.31
CA PRO A 46 14.70 -9.22 6.62
C PRO A 46 14.90 -9.42 5.11
N LYS A 47 13.95 -10.11 4.50
CA LYS A 47 13.86 -10.21 3.04
C LYS A 47 13.30 -8.92 2.47
N ASN A 48 13.86 -8.44 1.38
CA ASN A 48 13.31 -7.28 0.68
C ASN A 48 12.04 -7.64 -0.09
N ALA A 49 11.12 -6.68 -0.10
CA ALA A 49 9.94 -6.71 -0.93
C ALA A 49 9.58 -5.28 -1.36
N ALA A 50 8.83 -5.17 -2.44
CA ALA A 50 8.36 -3.87 -2.91
C ALA A 50 6.89 -3.94 -3.32
N VAL A 51 6.17 -2.83 -3.12
CA VAL A 51 4.77 -2.70 -3.51
C VAL A 51 4.53 -1.40 -4.27
N LEU A 52 3.52 -1.38 -5.13
CA LEU A 52 3.15 -0.22 -5.92
C LEU A 52 1.83 0.40 -5.45
N MET A 53 1.88 1.63 -4.96
CA MET A 53 0.71 2.47 -4.72
C MET A 53 0.35 3.18 -6.04
N LEU A 54 -0.45 2.50 -6.87
CA LEU A 54 -0.76 2.92 -8.24
C LEU A 54 -2.03 3.76 -8.29
N VAL A 55 -1.90 5.03 -8.71
CA VAL A 55 -3.02 5.92 -9.00
C VAL A 55 -3.29 5.97 -10.50
N TYR A 56 -4.55 5.93 -10.90
CA TYR A 56 -4.98 5.95 -12.30
C TYR A 56 -6.37 6.57 -12.45
N PRO A 57 -6.75 7.05 -13.65
CA PRO A 57 -8.09 7.53 -13.90
C PRO A 57 -9.09 6.39 -14.09
N LYS A 58 -10.27 6.54 -13.48
CA LYS A 58 -11.47 5.77 -13.80
C LYS A 58 -12.64 6.74 -13.85
N ASN A 59 -13.27 6.88 -15.01
CA ASN A 59 -14.32 7.87 -15.24
C ASN A 59 -13.88 9.27 -14.77
N GLU A 60 -12.69 9.70 -15.17
CA GLU A 60 -12.08 11.01 -14.85
C GLU A 60 -11.75 11.22 -13.36
N VAL A 61 -12.03 10.27 -12.50
CA VAL A 61 -11.73 10.31 -11.06
C VAL A 61 -10.45 9.51 -10.74
N ALA A 62 -9.58 10.08 -9.91
CA ALA A 62 -8.37 9.40 -9.44
C ALA A 62 -8.71 8.26 -8.49
N HIS A 63 -8.27 7.06 -8.84
CA HIS A 63 -8.42 5.82 -8.06
C HIS A 63 -7.06 5.22 -7.70
N LEU A 64 -7.01 4.57 -6.56
CA LEU A 64 -5.87 3.80 -6.07
C LEU A 64 -6.18 2.31 -6.22
N ALA A 65 -5.26 1.54 -6.81
CA ALA A 65 -5.39 0.10 -6.96
C ALA A 65 -4.95 -0.63 -5.68
N LEU A 66 -5.81 -1.50 -5.17
CA LEU A 66 -5.52 -2.46 -4.12
C LEU A 66 -5.92 -3.87 -4.58
N ILE A 67 -5.32 -4.89 -4.00
CA ILE A 67 -5.65 -6.29 -4.29
C ILE A 67 -6.21 -6.99 -3.05
N VAL A 68 -7.16 -7.89 -3.27
CA VAL A 68 -7.53 -8.91 -2.30
C VAL A 68 -6.72 -10.15 -2.64
N ARG A 69 -5.78 -10.53 -1.77
CA ARG A 69 -4.94 -11.72 -1.96
C ARG A 69 -5.78 -12.99 -1.90
N ASN A 70 -5.38 -13.97 -2.68
CA ASN A 70 -6.06 -15.27 -2.68
C ASN A 70 -5.91 -15.98 -1.33
N THR A 71 -6.75 -16.97 -1.08
CA THR A 71 -6.69 -17.80 0.13
C THR A 71 -5.62 -18.87 -0.05
N TYR A 72 -4.58 -18.82 0.77
CA TYR A 72 -3.50 -19.81 0.79
C TYR A 72 -3.01 -20.04 2.23
N PRO A 73 -2.32 -21.15 2.54
CA PRO A 73 -1.68 -21.35 3.82
C PRO A 73 -0.54 -20.34 4.03
N GLY A 74 -0.78 -19.25 4.80
CA GLY A 74 0.22 -18.21 5.04
C GLY A 74 -0.34 -17.00 5.80
N VAL A 75 0.57 -16.17 6.33
CA VAL A 75 0.25 -15.04 7.22
C VAL A 75 -0.50 -13.88 6.54
N HIS A 76 -0.47 -13.79 5.22
CA HIS A 76 -1.13 -12.73 4.44
C HIS A 76 -2.31 -13.22 3.61
N SER A 77 -2.80 -14.44 3.89
CA SER A 77 -3.94 -15.04 3.22
C SER A 77 -5.19 -14.18 3.34
N SER A 78 -5.88 -13.94 2.22
CA SER A 78 -7.11 -13.13 2.14
C SER A 78 -6.99 -11.69 2.64
N GLN A 79 -5.78 -11.18 2.87
CA GLN A 79 -5.56 -9.79 3.26
C GLN A 79 -5.62 -8.86 2.04
N ILE A 80 -5.91 -7.59 2.33
CA ILE A 80 -5.84 -6.54 1.31
C ILE A 80 -4.46 -5.90 1.35
N GLY A 81 -3.86 -5.73 0.18
CA GLY A 81 -2.56 -5.11 -0.01
C GLY A 81 -2.51 -4.24 -1.25
N PHE A 82 -1.37 -3.63 -1.44
CA PHE A 82 -0.98 -3.12 -2.75
C PHE A 82 -0.46 -4.26 -3.60
N PRO A 83 -0.55 -4.20 -4.94
CA PRO A 83 0.19 -5.13 -5.79
C PRO A 83 1.68 -5.02 -5.49
N GLY A 84 2.34 -6.18 -5.46
CA GLY A 84 3.75 -6.26 -5.12
C GLY A 84 4.15 -7.54 -4.42
N GLY A 85 5.45 -7.78 -4.33
CA GLY A 85 6.01 -9.01 -3.81
C GLY A 85 7.47 -8.93 -3.43
N LYS A 86 8.09 -10.10 -3.36
CA LYS A 86 9.48 -10.28 -2.94
C LYS A 86 10.43 -9.87 -4.06
N GLU A 87 11.55 -9.24 -3.68
CA GLU A 87 12.67 -8.99 -4.59
C GLU A 87 13.25 -10.31 -5.12
N GLU A 88 13.46 -10.37 -6.43
CA GLU A 88 14.21 -11.43 -7.10
C GLU A 88 15.59 -10.91 -7.51
N ILE A 89 16.54 -11.83 -7.68
CA ILE A 89 17.94 -11.45 -8.00
C ILE A 89 18.02 -10.71 -9.34
N GLU A 90 17.14 -11.07 -10.25
CA GLU A 90 17.06 -10.52 -11.60
C GLU A 90 16.44 -9.10 -11.66
N ASP A 91 15.77 -8.67 -10.59
CA ASP A 91 15.06 -7.38 -10.57
C ASP A 91 16.02 -6.19 -10.60
N GLY A 92 17.19 -6.32 -9.96
CA GLY A 92 18.23 -5.29 -9.91
C GLY A 92 17.85 -4.04 -9.07
N THR A 93 16.57 -3.69 -8.97
CA THR A 93 16.07 -2.60 -8.10
C THR A 93 14.70 -2.94 -7.52
N LEU A 94 14.41 -2.43 -6.33
CA LEU A 94 13.08 -2.59 -5.70
C LEU A 94 11.96 -1.86 -6.46
N GLU A 95 12.29 -0.80 -7.20
CA GLU A 95 11.33 -0.15 -8.10
C GLU A 95 10.90 -1.11 -9.21
N PHE A 96 11.85 -1.82 -9.81
CA PHE A 96 11.55 -2.83 -10.81
C PHE A 96 10.74 -3.99 -10.23
N THR A 97 11.07 -4.47 -9.01
CA THR A 97 10.27 -5.46 -8.29
C THR A 97 8.80 -5.04 -8.18
N ALA A 98 8.53 -3.81 -7.73
CA ALA A 98 7.17 -3.31 -7.58
C ALA A 98 6.40 -3.26 -8.91
N LEU A 99 7.07 -2.89 -10.00
CA LEU A 99 6.49 -2.84 -11.34
C LEU A 99 6.24 -4.24 -11.92
N ARG A 100 7.21 -5.17 -11.81
CA ARG A 100 7.10 -6.56 -12.27
C ARG A 100 5.95 -7.27 -11.59
N GLU A 101 5.94 -7.24 -10.27
CA GLU A 101 4.88 -7.86 -9.46
C GLU A 101 3.49 -7.28 -9.80
N THR A 102 3.40 -5.96 -10.04
CA THR A 102 2.15 -5.33 -10.46
C THR A 102 1.69 -5.83 -11.82
N GLU A 103 2.61 -6.02 -12.77
CA GLU A 103 2.27 -6.60 -14.08
C GLU A 103 1.83 -8.05 -13.94
N GLU A 104 2.50 -8.87 -13.13
CA GLU A 104 2.18 -10.28 -12.88
C GLU A 104 0.84 -10.46 -12.14
N GLU A 105 0.59 -9.67 -11.08
CA GLU A 105 -0.59 -9.81 -10.22
C GLU A 105 -1.87 -9.24 -10.85
N VAL A 106 -1.78 -8.10 -11.55
CA VAL A 106 -2.98 -7.37 -12.04
C VAL A 106 -2.95 -7.00 -13.52
N GLY A 107 -1.93 -7.40 -14.27
CA GLY A 107 -1.84 -7.23 -15.73
C GLY A 107 -1.55 -5.80 -16.19
N VAL A 108 -1.08 -4.92 -15.31
CA VAL A 108 -0.72 -3.55 -15.67
C VAL A 108 0.73 -3.51 -16.16
N GLN A 109 0.92 -3.29 -17.46
CA GLN A 109 2.24 -3.26 -18.07
C GLN A 109 3.12 -2.17 -17.45
N MET A 110 4.38 -2.52 -17.10
CA MET A 110 5.33 -1.60 -16.47
C MET A 110 5.49 -0.28 -17.21
N ARG A 111 5.52 -0.31 -18.56
CA ARG A 111 5.66 0.89 -19.42
C ARG A 111 4.51 1.91 -19.27
N LYS A 112 3.37 1.51 -18.70
CA LYS A 112 2.20 2.36 -18.46
C LYS A 112 2.26 3.06 -17.12
N VAL A 113 3.28 2.81 -16.33
CA VAL A 113 3.42 3.34 -14.97
C VAL A 113 4.59 4.32 -14.91
N THR A 114 4.34 5.50 -14.37
CA THR A 114 5.37 6.48 -14.04
C THR A 114 5.53 6.53 -12.53
N ILE A 115 6.72 6.21 -12.02
CA ILE A 115 7.03 6.32 -10.59
C ILE A 115 7.24 7.79 -10.23
N ILE A 116 6.54 8.23 -9.18
CA ILE A 116 6.67 9.58 -8.62
C ILE A 116 7.77 9.62 -7.58
N ARG A 117 7.74 8.66 -6.62
CA ARG A 117 8.73 8.57 -5.53
C ARG A 117 8.61 7.27 -4.74
N GLN A 118 9.66 6.95 -4.00
CA GLN A 118 9.67 5.97 -2.93
C GLN A 118 9.04 6.56 -1.65
N PHE A 119 8.36 5.70 -0.88
CA PHE A 119 7.81 5.98 0.45
C PHE A 119 8.66 5.33 1.56
N THR A 120 8.23 5.54 2.80
CA THR A 120 8.92 5.02 3.98
C THR A 120 8.79 3.50 4.05
N GLU A 121 9.91 2.82 4.21
CA GLU A 121 9.95 1.36 4.37
C GLU A 121 9.23 0.90 5.63
N ILE A 122 8.61 -0.27 5.55
CA ILE A 122 7.90 -0.88 6.67
C ILE A 122 8.39 -2.31 6.86
N TYR A 123 8.95 -2.59 8.03
CA TYR A 123 9.25 -3.97 8.43
C TYR A 123 7.98 -4.70 8.87
N ILE A 124 7.77 -5.93 8.41
CA ILE A 124 6.62 -6.78 8.73
C ILE A 124 7.10 -8.03 9.48
N PRO A 125 7.12 -8.01 10.84
CA PRO A 125 7.69 -9.08 11.65
C PRO A 125 7.16 -10.49 11.34
N PRO A 126 5.83 -10.73 11.15
CA PRO A 126 5.30 -12.08 10.94
C PRO A 126 5.83 -12.77 9.68
N SER A 127 6.20 -12.03 8.66
CA SER A 127 6.73 -12.55 7.39
C SER A 127 8.23 -12.30 7.21
N ASN A 128 8.85 -11.55 8.13
CA ASN A 128 10.24 -11.09 8.05
C ASN A 128 10.56 -10.37 6.74
N PHE A 129 9.64 -9.50 6.28
CA PHE A 129 9.86 -8.65 5.12
C PHE A 129 10.12 -7.19 5.51
N LEU A 130 11.09 -6.57 4.85
CA LEU A 130 11.23 -5.12 4.76
C LEU A 130 10.61 -4.68 3.44
N VAL A 131 9.46 -4.00 3.52
CA VAL A 131 8.67 -3.62 2.34
C VAL A 131 8.94 -2.17 2.00
N THR A 132 9.36 -1.92 0.76
CA THR A 132 9.55 -0.59 0.19
C THR A 132 8.36 -0.22 -0.69
N PRO A 133 7.51 0.75 -0.29
CA PRO A 133 6.41 1.21 -1.12
C PRO A 133 6.89 2.22 -2.16
N PHE A 134 6.46 2.04 -3.40
CA PHE A 134 6.63 3.02 -4.48
C PHE A 134 5.28 3.66 -4.81
N PHE A 135 5.27 4.97 -4.95
CA PHE A 135 4.11 5.73 -5.38
C PHE A 135 4.26 6.08 -6.85
N GLY A 136 3.29 5.65 -7.65
CA GLY A 136 3.30 5.87 -9.09
C GLY A 136 1.89 6.11 -9.63
N PHE A 137 1.81 6.46 -10.91
CA PHE A 137 0.56 6.65 -11.60
C PHE A 137 0.61 6.14 -13.05
N SER A 138 -0.57 5.89 -13.59
CA SER A 138 -0.81 5.76 -15.03
C SER A 138 -1.76 6.87 -15.46
N ASP A 139 -1.57 7.45 -16.63
CA ASP A 139 -2.51 8.40 -17.25
C ASP A 139 -3.57 7.69 -18.11
N GLU A 140 -3.49 6.38 -18.22
CA GLU A 140 -4.44 5.55 -18.95
C GLU A 140 -5.59 5.04 -18.04
N ASN A 141 -6.79 4.91 -18.61
CA ASN A 141 -7.88 4.17 -17.98
C ASN A 141 -7.54 2.68 -18.01
N LEU A 142 -7.02 2.17 -16.89
CA LEU A 142 -6.49 0.82 -16.79
C LEU A 142 -7.59 -0.25 -16.82
N GLN A 143 -7.29 -1.35 -17.49
CA GLN A 143 -8.07 -2.59 -17.45
C GLN A 143 -7.24 -3.62 -16.67
N PHE A 144 -7.74 -4.03 -15.50
CA PHE A 144 -7.04 -5.03 -14.68
C PHE A 144 -7.37 -6.44 -15.14
N THR A 145 -6.35 -7.28 -15.19
CA THR A 145 -6.45 -8.72 -15.45
C THR A 145 -5.80 -9.47 -14.29
N PRO A 146 -6.54 -9.66 -13.17
CA PRO A 146 -5.99 -10.32 -11.99
C PRO A 146 -5.50 -11.74 -12.30
N ASN A 147 -4.31 -12.08 -11.83
CA ASN A 147 -3.81 -13.45 -11.84
C ASN A 147 -4.60 -14.30 -10.82
N PRO A 148 -5.42 -15.27 -11.25
CA PRO A 148 -6.31 -15.98 -10.35
C PRO A 148 -5.59 -16.88 -9.34
N SER A 149 -4.29 -17.15 -9.51
CA SER A 149 -3.50 -17.90 -8.53
C SER A 149 -3.15 -17.05 -7.30
N GLU A 150 -3.09 -15.72 -7.44
CA GLU A 150 -2.57 -14.81 -6.41
C GLU A 150 -3.60 -13.77 -5.97
N VAL A 151 -4.39 -13.27 -6.91
CA VAL A 151 -5.32 -12.16 -6.70
C VAL A 151 -6.76 -12.59 -6.92
N LYS A 152 -7.57 -12.48 -5.87
CA LYS A 152 -9.00 -12.78 -5.92
C LYS A 152 -9.79 -11.68 -6.64
N ARG A 153 -9.45 -10.41 -6.40
CA ARG A 153 -10.02 -9.23 -7.08
C ARG A 153 -9.16 -7.99 -6.85
N VAL A 154 -9.35 -7.00 -7.71
CA VAL A 154 -8.84 -5.64 -7.50
C VAL A 154 -9.92 -4.80 -6.81
N ILE A 155 -9.53 -3.99 -5.82
CA ILE A 155 -10.33 -2.93 -5.21
C ILE A 155 -9.82 -1.61 -5.78
N GLU A 156 -10.73 -0.84 -6.35
CA GLU A 156 -10.46 0.44 -6.97
C GLU A 156 -10.94 1.55 -6.02
N LEU A 157 -10.05 2.01 -5.14
CA LEU A 157 -10.37 2.98 -4.09
C LEU A 157 -10.28 4.41 -4.63
N PRO A 158 -11.40 5.18 -4.72
CA PRO A 158 -11.33 6.58 -5.09
C PRO A 158 -10.52 7.39 -4.08
N ILE A 159 -9.59 8.23 -4.55
CA ILE A 159 -8.72 9.02 -3.66
C ILE A 159 -9.53 9.92 -2.71
N HIS A 160 -10.66 10.50 -3.16
CA HIS A 160 -11.50 11.30 -2.27
C HIS A 160 -12.08 10.50 -1.10
N GLN A 161 -12.36 9.20 -1.32
CA GLN A 161 -12.79 8.31 -0.23
C GLN A 161 -11.63 8.03 0.74
N LEU A 162 -10.42 7.78 0.25
CA LEU A 162 -9.24 7.65 1.12
C LEU A 162 -9.06 8.90 2.01
N LEU A 163 -9.30 10.09 1.45
CA LEU A 163 -9.13 11.36 2.19
C LEU A 163 -10.22 11.61 3.23
N ASN A 164 -11.35 10.93 3.18
CA ASN A 164 -12.38 11.00 4.21
C ASN A 164 -11.91 10.29 5.50
N ASP A 165 -12.01 10.98 6.64
CA ASP A 165 -11.62 10.40 7.93
C ASP A 165 -12.69 9.44 8.50
N GLU A 166 -13.93 9.51 8.03
CA GLU A 166 -15.04 8.66 8.46
C GLU A 166 -14.84 7.17 8.11
N ILE A 167 -13.98 6.87 7.15
CA ILE A 167 -13.66 5.48 6.80
C ILE A 167 -12.67 4.82 7.78
N ILE A 168 -12.14 5.58 8.76
CA ILE A 168 -11.25 5.04 9.78
C ILE A 168 -12.10 4.50 10.93
N VAL A 169 -11.96 3.21 11.20
CA VAL A 169 -12.71 2.50 12.23
C VAL A 169 -11.76 1.77 13.19
N GLN A 170 -12.23 1.54 14.42
CA GLN A 170 -11.58 0.61 15.36
C GLN A 170 -12.28 -0.74 15.27
N THR A 171 -11.51 -1.81 15.18
CA THR A 171 -12.03 -3.17 15.09
C THR A 171 -11.23 -4.12 15.96
N LYS A 172 -11.87 -5.18 16.45
CA LYS A 172 -11.17 -6.24 17.18
C LYS A 172 -10.70 -7.32 16.22
N MET A 173 -9.45 -7.70 16.33
CA MET A 173 -8.84 -8.70 15.47
C MET A 173 -7.97 -9.68 16.26
N THR A 174 -7.90 -10.90 15.72
CA THR A 174 -6.85 -11.87 16.09
C THR A 174 -5.76 -11.79 15.03
N THR A 175 -4.56 -11.49 15.46
CA THR A 175 -3.36 -11.39 14.61
C THR A 175 -2.44 -12.58 14.88
N SER A 176 -1.32 -12.66 14.15
CA SER A 176 -0.30 -13.70 14.38
C SER A 176 0.45 -13.58 15.72
N TYR A 177 0.31 -12.46 16.43
CA TYR A 177 1.04 -12.16 17.68
C TYR A 177 0.12 -11.83 18.87
N ALA A 178 -1.19 -11.64 18.66
CA ALA A 178 -2.12 -11.32 19.73
C ALA A 178 -3.56 -11.65 19.33
N THR A 179 -4.40 -11.97 20.32
CA THR A 179 -5.84 -12.23 20.16
C THR A 179 -6.66 -11.09 20.75
N ASP A 180 -7.79 -10.76 20.10
CA ASP A 180 -8.76 -9.75 20.55
C ASP A 180 -8.17 -8.38 20.83
N ILE A 181 -7.24 -7.92 19.98
CA ILE A 181 -6.63 -6.58 20.08
C ILE A 181 -7.42 -5.55 19.27
N ASP A 182 -7.42 -4.32 19.76
CA ASP A 182 -7.99 -3.19 19.02
C ASP A 182 -7.05 -2.73 17.91
N VAL A 183 -7.55 -2.80 16.67
CA VAL A 183 -6.78 -2.48 15.47
C VAL A 183 -7.47 -1.37 14.70
N PRO A 184 -6.77 -0.24 14.43
CA PRO A 184 -7.30 0.75 13.50
C PRO A 184 -7.28 0.21 12.07
N ALA A 185 -8.35 0.45 11.33
CA ALA A 185 -8.52 -0.02 9.96
C ALA A 185 -9.23 1.02 9.10
N PHE A 186 -8.99 0.97 7.77
CA PHE A 186 -9.83 1.65 6.80
C PHE A 186 -10.96 0.72 6.37
N GLN A 187 -12.21 1.20 6.50
CA GLN A 187 -13.40 0.52 5.99
C GLN A 187 -13.63 0.94 4.54
N VAL A 188 -13.40 0.03 3.60
CA VAL A 188 -13.60 0.25 2.16
C VAL A 188 -14.54 -0.84 1.63
N GLU A 189 -15.70 -0.45 1.10
CA GLU A 189 -16.75 -1.41 0.77
C GLU A 189 -17.08 -2.33 1.98
N ASN A 190 -16.98 -3.64 1.78
CA ASN A 190 -17.15 -4.65 2.82
C ASN A 190 -15.82 -5.17 3.39
N PHE A 191 -14.73 -4.45 3.16
CA PHE A 191 -13.39 -4.84 3.55
C PHE A 191 -12.83 -3.95 4.65
N LEU A 192 -12.03 -4.55 5.51
CA LEU A 192 -11.19 -3.86 6.50
C LEU A 192 -9.74 -3.92 6.04
N ILE A 193 -9.14 -2.77 5.80
CA ILE A 193 -7.73 -2.65 5.46
C ILE A 193 -6.97 -2.24 6.72
N TRP A 194 -6.08 -3.08 7.18
CA TRP A 194 -5.35 -2.93 8.44
C TRP A 194 -3.87 -3.29 8.29
N GLY A 195 -3.10 -3.21 9.37
CA GLY A 195 -1.69 -3.60 9.41
C GLY A 195 -0.79 -2.77 8.49
N ALA A 196 0.17 -3.39 7.83
CA ALA A 196 1.14 -2.70 6.99
C ALA A 196 0.49 -1.88 5.86
N THR A 197 -0.52 -2.44 5.21
CA THR A 197 -1.26 -1.73 4.15
C THR A 197 -1.94 -0.46 4.66
N ALA A 198 -2.57 -0.52 5.83
CA ALA A 198 -3.20 0.66 6.43
C ALA A 198 -2.17 1.71 6.84
N MET A 199 -1.00 1.31 7.33
CA MET A 199 0.08 2.25 7.64
C MET A 199 0.60 2.98 6.41
N MET A 200 0.81 2.26 5.29
CA MET A 200 1.19 2.87 4.00
C MET A 200 0.09 3.80 3.47
N LEU A 201 -1.19 3.40 3.55
CA LEU A 201 -2.33 4.25 3.19
C LEU A 201 -2.41 5.50 4.06
N SER A 202 -2.09 5.41 5.35
CA SER A 202 -2.05 6.56 6.25
C SER A 202 -0.99 7.56 5.81
N GLU A 203 0.20 7.12 5.45
CA GLU A 203 1.27 8.01 4.97
C GLU A 203 0.87 8.65 3.62
N LEU A 204 0.29 7.88 2.70
CA LEU A 204 -0.23 8.39 1.44
C LEU A 204 -1.35 9.44 1.66
N LYS A 205 -2.30 9.17 2.56
CA LYS A 205 -3.37 10.10 2.94
C LYS A 205 -2.82 11.41 3.47
N GLU A 206 -1.84 11.36 4.36
CA GLU A 206 -1.19 12.56 4.92
C GLU A 206 -0.43 13.35 3.85
N LEU A 207 0.27 12.65 2.94
CA LEU A 207 0.92 13.28 1.80
C LEU A 207 -0.07 14.08 0.96
N PHE A 208 -1.20 13.46 0.59
CA PHE A 208 -2.25 14.14 -0.19
C PHE A 208 -2.84 15.34 0.58
N LYS A 209 -3.16 15.17 1.87
CA LYS A 209 -3.70 16.25 2.71
C LYS A 209 -2.76 17.45 2.80
N ASN A 210 -1.45 17.24 2.78
CA ASN A 210 -0.44 18.30 2.88
C ASN A 210 -0.13 18.95 1.53
N ALA A 211 0.02 18.15 0.49
CA ALA A 211 0.39 18.64 -0.84
C ALA A 211 -0.74 19.37 -1.59
N LEU A 212 -2.00 19.14 -1.21
CA LEU A 212 -3.20 19.69 -1.89
C LEU A 212 -3.89 20.81 -1.10
N LYS A 213 -3.21 21.39 -0.11
CA LYS A 213 -3.70 22.56 0.65
C LYS A 213 -3.72 23.84 -0.14
#